data_878b7c6d09e4f8038d91cf80cef5a4e6
#
_entry.id   878b7c6d09e4f8038d91cf80cef5a4e6
#
_cell.length_a   1.000
_cell.length_b   1.000
_cell.length_c   1.000
_cell.angle_alpha   90.00
_cell.angle_beta   90.00
_cell.angle_gamma   90.00
#
_symmetry.space_group_name_H-M   'P 1'
#
loop_
_entity.id
_entity.type
_entity.pdbx_description
1 polymer ?
#
loop_
_entity_poly.entity_id
_entity_poly.type
_entity_poly.pdbx_seq_one_letter_code
_entity_poly.pdbx_strand_id
1 'polypeptide(L)'
;LKNQWIDARTLIKTSNQFLESKVNWEATNNEINRIINQNITYVSQGFIGANQMGETTTLGREGSDFTAAIFAWCLDSNEVIIWKDVDGLLNADPKYFNRTKVLKSISFKEAIELSYLGASVIHQNTIKPLENKNIPLSIRSFINTNNSGSYIKEIVESKEKITSLIYKPNQVLLSISTRDYSFIFEEHISEIFSIFSKIGLKVHLMQNSALSFSVCGIISNKSLLILVAELQKNYIVKYNDKVNLLTIRNFKNLEIPKSLKNQEILIQQRSRTTIRYVLK
;
A
#
# COMPACT_ATOMS: atom_id res chain seq x y z
N LEU A 1 3.46 -3.56 -35.18
CA LEU A 1 3.13 -4.85 -34.53
C LEU A 1 1.70 -5.25 -34.88
N LYS A 2 1.52 -6.45 -35.45
CA LYS A 2 0.17 -7.05 -35.58
C LYS A 2 -0.33 -7.32 -34.15
N ASN A 3 -1.50 -6.80 -33.80
CA ASN A 3 -2.11 -7.01 -32.51
C ASN A 3 -3.62 -7.22 -32.66
N GLN A 4 -4.24 -7.77 -31.61
CA GLN A 4 -5.68 -7.95 -31.51
C GLN A 4 -6.16 -7.22 -30.25
N TRP A 5 -7.18 -6.39 -30.40
CA TRP A 5 -7.84 -5.77 -29.26
C TRP A 5 -8.81 -6.75 -28.60
N ILE A 6 -8.85 -6.76 -27.28
CA ILE A 6 -9.76 -7.56 -26.48
C ILE A 6 -10.27 -6.75 -25.28
N ASP A 7 -11.57 -6.84 -25.02
CA ASP A 7 -12.19 -6.16 -23.90
C ASP A 7 -11.90 -6.89 -22.56
N ALA A 8 -11.26 -6.22 -21.62
CA ALA A 8 -10.95 -6.78 -20.31
C ALA A 8 -12.19 -7.29 -19.55
N ARG A 9 -13.36 -6.70 -19.78
CA ARG A 9 -14.64 -7.13 -19.15
C ARG A 9 -15.10 -8.52 -19.58
N THR A 10 -14.69 -8.95 -20.76
CA THR A 10 -14.97 -10.33 -21.24
C THR A 10 -14.11 -11.36 -20.51
N LEU A 11 -12.94 -10.96 -20.04
CA LEU A 11 -11.91 -11.81 -19.45
C LEU A 11 -11.90 -11.78 -17.93
N ILE A 12 -11.91 -10.58 -17.32
CA ILE A 12 -11.77 -10.39 -15.89
C ILE A 12 -13.16 -10.41 -15.22
N LYS A 13 -13.43 -11.52 -14.53
CA LYS A 13 -14.67 -11.73 -13.79
C LYS A 13 -14.52 -11.26 -12.33
N THR A 14 -15.54 -10.54 -11.84
CA THR A 14 -15.48 -9.91 -10.53
C THR A 14 -16.73 -10.16 -9.69
N SER A 15 -16.66 -9.79 -8.40
CA SER A 15 -17.83 -9.71 -7.52
C SER A 15 -18.80 -8.61 -7.96
N ASN A 16 -20.00 -8.57 -7.36
CA ASN A 16 -21.03 -7.56 -7.64
C ASN A 16 -20.74 -6.18 -7.01
N GLN A 17 -19.60 -6.00 -6.37
CA GLN A 17 -19.19 -4.71 -5.86
C GLN A 17 -18.63 -3.86 -7.01
N PHE A 18 -19.21 -2.68 -7.28
CA PHE A 18 -18.82 -1.85 -8.43
C PHE A 18 -17.44 -1.19 -8.28
N LEU A 19 -17.08 -0.78 -7.06
CA LEU A 19 -15.80 -0.15 -6.74
C LEU A 19 -14.93 -1.12 -5.94
N GLU A 20 -13.63 -1.16 -6.24
CA GLU A 20 -12.66 -2.06 -5.57
C GLU A 20 -13.14 -3.53 -5.60
N SER A 21 -13.66 -3.95 -6.73
CA SER A 21 -14.27 -5.26 -6.91
C SER A 21 -13.27 -6.39 -6.74
N LYS A 22 -13.70 -7.47 -6.10
CA LYS A 22 -12.86 -8.66 -5.90
C LYS A 22 -12.86 -9.51 -7.16
N VAL A 23 -11.67 -9.91 -7.62
CA VAL A 23 -11.49 -10.80 -8.78
C VAL A 23 -11.95 -12.21 -8.42
N ASN A 24 -12.78 -12.80 -9.27
CA ASN A 24 -13.03 -14.24 -9.27
C ASN A 24 -11.93 -14.92 -10.06
N TRP A 25 -10.89 -15.37 -9.37
CA TRP A 25 -9.68 -15.93 -9.98
C TRP A 25 -9.92 -17.15 -10.84
N GLU A 26 -10.79 -18.06 -10.41
CA GLU A 26 -11.12 -19.27 -11.16
C GLU A 26 -11.82 -18.94 -12.47
N ALA A 27 -12.90 -18.18 -12.43
CA ALA A 27 -13.64 -17.78 -13.63
C ALA A 27 -12.76 -16.92 -14.57
N THR A 28 -11.95 -16.01 -14.03
CA THR A 28 -11.02 -15.20 -14.82
C THR A 28 -9.95 -16.05 -15.50
N ASN A 29 -9.35 -16.99 -14.78
CA ASN A 29 -8.35 -17.89 -15.32
C ASN A 29 -8.92 -18.75 -16.46
N ASN A 30 -10.10 -19.31 -16.27
CA ASN A 30 -10.77 -20.11 -17.30
C ASN A 30 -11.05 -19.29 -18.56
N GLU A 31 -11.57 -18.07 -18.43
CA GLU A 31 -11.86 -17.20 -19.58
C GLU A 31 -10.59 -16.76 -20.31
N ILE A 32 -9.56 -16.35 -19.59
CA ILE A 32 -8.28 -15.94 -20.18
C ILE A 32 -7.64 -17.10 -20.95
N ASN A 33 -7.53 -18.28 -20.34
CA ASN A 33 -6.90 -19.43 -21.01
C ASN A 33 -7.74 -19.99 -22.18
N ARG A 34 -9.07 -19.78 -22.17
CA ARG A 34 -9.93 -20.15 -23.29
C ARG A 34 -9.77 -19.26 -24.52
N ILE A 35 -9.52 -17.97 -24.30
CA ILE A 35 -9.58 -16.94 -25.35
C ILE A 35 -8.19 -16.53 -25.84
N ILE A 36 -7.20 -16.41 -24.95
CA ILE A 36 -5.87 -15.90 -25.27
C ILE A 36 -5.02 -16.96 -25.96
N ASN A 37 -4.56 -16.64 -27.17
CA ASN A 37 -3.53 -17.40 -27.86
C ASN A 37 -2.16 -16.74 -27.61
N GLN A 38 -1.26 -17.44 -26.94
CA GLN A 38 0.06 -16.91 -26.55
C GLN A 38 0.98 -16.56 -27.74
N ASN A 39 0.63 -16.93 -28.96
CA ASN A 39 1.37 -16.57 -30.18
C ASN A 39 0.91 -15.22 -30.77
N ILE A 40 -0.06 -14.54 -30.16
CA ILE A 40 -0.64 -13.28 -30.63
C ILE A 40 -0.37 -12.18 -29.61
N THR A 41 -0.02 -11.00 -30.08
CA THR A 41 0.02 -9.81 -29.23
C THR A 41 -1.39 -9.26 -29.04
N TYR A 42 -1.82 -9.09 -27.80
CA TYR A 42 -3.10 -8.49 -27.46
C TYR A 42 -2.92 -7.10 -26.86
N VAL A 43 -3.91 -6.25 -27.10
CA VAL A 43 -4.08 -4.95 -26.45
C VAL A 43 -5.40 -4.97 -25.71
N SER A 44 -5.39 -4.58 -24.43
CA SER A 44 -6.59 -4.55 -23.59
C SER A 44 -6.57 -3.34 -22.67
N GLN A 45 -7.77 -2.96 -22.16
CA GLN A 45 -7.86 -1.96 -21.12
C GLN A 45 -7.34 -2.56 -19.78
N GLY A 46 -6.84 -1.66 -18.94
CA GLY A 46 -6.62 -1.95 -17.52
C GLY A 46 -7.74 -1.41 -16.64
N PHE A 47 -7.69 -1.70 -15.33
CA PHE A 47 -8.51 -1.14 -14.27
C PHE A 47 -9.94 -1.71 -14.15
N ILE A 48 -10.50 -2.34 -15.16
CA ILE A 48 -11.89 -2.80 -15.21
C ILE A 48 -12.02 -4.30 -15.37
N GLY A 49 -13.17 -4.82 -14.94
CA GLY A 49 -13.68 -6.15 -15.18
C GLY A 49 -15.20 -6.11 -15.29
N ALA A 50 -15.86 -7.27 -15.24
CA ALA A 50 -17.31 -7.36 -15.19
C ALA A 50 -17.79 -8.37 -14.15
N ASN A 51 -18.93 -8.07 -13.53
CA ASN A 51 -19.64 -9.00 -12.65
C ASN A 51 -20.39 -10.07 -13.46
N GLN A 52 -21.09 -10.95 -12.78
CA GLN A 52 -21.84 -12.05 -13.42
C GLN A 52 -22.99 -11.56 -14.32
N MET A 53 -23.51 -10.33 -14.09
CA MET A 53 -24.54 -9.73 -14.92
C MET A 53 -23.97 -8.98 -16.14
N GLY A 54 -22.64 -8.98 -16.32
CA GLY A 54 -21.98 -8.27 -17.41
C GLY A 54 -21.79 -6.78 -17.14
N GLU A 55 -22.12 -6.29 -15.95
CA GLU A 55 -21.97 -4.90 -15.58
C GLU A 55 -20.49 -4.57 -15.29
N THR A 56 -20.03 -3.41 -15.76
CA THR A 56 -18.65 -2.97 -15.57
C THR A 56 -18.35 -2.68 -14.11
N THR A 57 -17.26 -3.25 -13.62
CA THR A 57 -16.73 -3.03 -12.28
C THR A 57 -15.30 -2.48 -12.35
N THR A 58 -14.81 -1.85 -11.28
CA THR A 58 -13.44 -1.34 -11.19
C THR A 58 -12.62 -2.12 -10.17
N LEU A 59 -11.33 -2.28 -10.43
CA LEU A 59 -10.39 -3.03 -9.60
C LEU A 59 -9.76 -2.21 -8.46
N GLY A 60 -10.20 -0.96 -8.30
CA GLY A 60 -9.72 -0.08 -7.24
C GLY A 60 -8.35 0.53 -7.52
N ARG A 61 -7.66 0.91 -6.44
CA ARG A 61 -6.39 1.65 -6.52
C ARG A 61 -5.34 0.89 -7.33
N GLU A 62 -4.70 1.60 -8.28
CA GLU A 62 -3.69 1.06 -9.21
C GLU A 62 -4.20 -0.17 -9.98
N GLY A 63 -5.51 -0.16 -10.31
CA GLY A 63 -6.18 -1.28 -10.97
C GLY A 63 -5.60 -1.64 -12.34
N SER A 64 -4.95 -0.73 -13.05
CA SER A 64 -4.28 -1.04 -14.32
C SER A 64 -3.04 -1.92 -14.10
N ASP A 65 -2.22 -1.61 -13.08
CA ASP A 65 -1.09 -2.45 -12.69
C ASP A 65 -1.58 -3.82 -12.21
N PHE A 66 -2.68 -3.83 -11.46
CA PHE A 66 -3.32 -5.07 -11.01
C PHE A 66 -3.85 -5.90 -12.18
N THR A 67 -4.40 -5.27 -13.22
CA THR A 67 -4.81 -5.95 -14.45
C THR A 67 -3.64 -6.69 -15.09
N ALA A 68 -2.47 -6.06 -15.21
CA ALA A 68 -1.27 -6.71 -15.74
C ALA A 68 -0.87 -7.94 -14.90
N ALA A 69 -0.94 -7.83 -13.58
CA ALA A 69 -0.66 -8.95 -12.69
C ALA A 69 -1.69 -10.10 -12.81
N ILE A 70 -2.98 -9.78 -13.04
CA ILE A 70 -4.03 -10.78 -13.27
C ILE A 70 -3.73 -11.58 -14.56
N PHE A 71 -3.45 -10.89 -15.66
CA PHE A 71 -3.08 -11.57 -16.90
C PHE A 71 -1.83 -12.41 -16.74
N ALA A 72 -0.80 -11.86 -16.11
CA ALA A 72 0.44 -12.58 -15.89
C ALA A 72 0.24 -13.85 -15.05
N TRP A 73 -0.56 -13.76 -14.00
CA TRP A 73 -0.88 -14.91 -13.16
C TRP A 73 -1.66 -15.99 -13.93
N CYS A 74 -2.65 -15.60 -14.75
CA CYS A 74 -3.45 -16.54 -15.52
C CYS A 74 -2.68 -17.22 -16.65
N LEU A 75 -1.70 -16.52 -17.23
CA LEU A 75 -0.93 -16.98 -18.39
C LEU A 75 0.43 -17.58 -18.03
N ASP A 76 0.76 -17.70 -16.74
CA ASP A 76 2.09 -18.15 -16.27
C ASP A 76 3.23 -17.38 -16.95
N SER A 77 3.08 -16.05 -17.02
CA SER A 77 4.01 -15.18 -17.75
C SER A 77 5.42 -15.21 -17.16
N ASN A 78 6.42 -15.06 -18.00
CA ASN A 78 7.82 -15.03 -17.57
C ASN A 78 8.18 -13.75 -16.79
N GLU A 79 7.50 -12.63 -17.05
CA GLU A 79 7.76 -11.32 -16.43
C GLU A 79 6.53 -10.41 -16.61
N VAL A 80 6.39 -9.44 -15.70
CA VAL A 80 5.53 -8.26 -15.87
C VAL A 80 6.39 -7.02 -15.93
N ILE A 81 6.14 -6.15 -16.91
CA ILE A 81 6.81 -4.86 -17.02
C ILE A 81 5.76 -3.76 -16.89
N ILE A 82 5.91 -2.90 -15.87
CA ILE A 82 5.06 -1.73 -15.66
C ILE A 82 5.84 -0.48 -16.03
N TRP A 83 5.33 0.25 -16.99
CA TRP A 83 5.90 1.51 -17.44
C TRP A 83 5.26 2.67 -16.68
N LYS A 84 6.10 3.51 -16.06
CA LYS A 84 5.67 4.68 -15.27
C LYS A 84 6.47 5.93 -15.66
N ASP A 85 6.07 7.05 -15.11
CA ASP A 85 6.73 8.35 -15.24
C ASP A 85 7.91 8.56 -14.27
N VAL A 86 8.26 7.52 -13.51
CA VAL A 86 9.35 7.51 -12.53
C VAL A 86 10.44 6.51 -12.93
N ASP A 87 11.68 6.75 -12.51
CA ASP A 87 12.83 5.90 -12.85
C ASP A 87 12.83 4.51 -12.21
N GLY A 88 11.84 4.20 -11.40
CA GLY A 88 11.69 2.96 -10.66
C GLY A 88 11.22 3.22 -9.23
N LEU A 89 11.35 2.21 -8.38
CA LEU A 89 11.04 2.30 -6.96
C LEU A 89 12.15 3.10 -6.25
N LEU A 90 11.78 4.24 -5.67
CA LEU A 90 12.72 5.08 -4.94
C LEU A 90 12.74 4.70 -3.46
N ASN A 91 13.90 4.86 -2.84
CA ASN A 91 14.05 4.66 -1.39
C ASN A 91 13.41 5.77 -0.53
N ALA A 92 12.97 6.86 -1.14
CA ALA A 92 12.24 7.95 -0.50
C ALA A 92 11.45 8.77 -1.54
N ASP A 93 10.41 9.48 -1.10
CA ASP A 93 9.65 10.38 -1.96
C ASP A 93 10.46 11.68 -2.21
N PRO A 94 10.78 12.02 -3.49
CA PRO A 94 11.56 13.20 -3.83
C PRO A 94 10.88 14.53 -3.45
N LYS A 95 9.58 14.54 -3.19
CA LYS A 95 8.86 15.72 -2.67
C LYS A 95 9.34 16.15 -1.28
N TYR A 96 9.82 15.19 -0.48
CA TYR A 96 10.22 15.43 0.91
C TYR A 96 11.72 15.23 1.15
N PHE A 97 12.42 14.52 0.25
CA PHE A 97 13.82 14.15 0.42
C PHE A 97 14.65 14.42 -0.85
N ASN A 98 15.59 15.33 -0.77
CA ASN A 98 16.39 15.79 -1.93
C ASN A 98 17.38 14.75 -2.49
N ARG A 99 17.68 13.68 -1.74
CA ARG A 99 18.65 12.65 -2.16
C ARG A 99 17.98 11.29 -2.13
N THR A 100 17.34 10.96 -3.25
CA THR A 100 16.70 9.64 -3.43
C THR A 100 17.57 8.74 -4.30
N LYS A 101 17.40 7.42 -4.12
CA LYS A 101 18.10 6.38 -4.90
C LYS A 101 17.09 5.38 -5.41
N VAL A 102 17.26 4.93 -6.65
CA VAL A 102 16.47 3.83 -7.21
C VAL A 102 16.87 2.52 -6.52
N LEU A 103 15.88 1.79 -6.03
CA LEU A 103 16.02 0.43 -5.52
C LEU A 103 16.10 -0.53 -6.70
N LYS A 104 17.31 -0.84 -7.18
CA LYS A 104 17.51 -1.64 -8.41
C LYS A 104 16.90 -3.03 -8.33
N SER A 105 17.01 -3.69 -7.17
CA SER A 105 16.45 -5.03 -6.95
C SER A 105 15.98 -5.16 -5.51
N ILE A 106 14.75 -5.63 -5.32
CA ILE A 106 14.17 -5.90 -4.01
C ILE A 106 13.35 -7.18 -4.03
N SER A 107 13.19 -7.81 -2.86
CA SER A 107 12.32 -8.99 -2.73
C SER A 107 10.83 -8.62 -2.76
N PHE A 108 9.95 -9.56 -3.13
CA PHE A 108 8.51 -9.38 -3.01
C PHE A 108 8.10 -8.96 -1.60
N LYS A 109 8.67 -9.60 -0.57
CA LYS A 109 8.43 -9.27 0.83
C LYS A 109 8.75 -7.80 1.13
N GLU A 110 9.90 -7.30 0.67
CA GLU A 110 10.27 -5.90 0.88
C GLU A 110 9.37 -4.95 0.12
N ALA A 111 8.98 -5.30 -1.12
CA ALA A 111 8.05 -4.49 -1.92
C ALA A 111 6.66 -4.39 -1.27
N ILE A 112 6.13 -5.49 -0.73
CA ILE A 112 4.86 -5.51 0.01
C ILE A 112 4.95 -4.63 1.27
N GLU A 113 6.03 -4.75 2.03
CA GLU A 113 6.25 -3.94 3.24
C GLU A 113 6.33 -2.44 2.91
N LEU A 114 7.09 -2.05 1.88
CA LEU A 114 7.19 -0.67 1.43
C LEU A 114 5.84 -0.13 0.95
N SER A 115 5.07 -0.93 0.20
CA SER A 115 3.72 -0.59 -0.24
C SER A 115 2.78 -0.37 0.95
N TYR A 116 2.75 -1.27 1.93
CA TYR A 116 1.95 -1.14 3.16
C TYR A 116 2.31 0.13 3.94
N LEU A 117 3.60 0.41 4.07
CA LEU A 117 4.08 1.60 4.75
C LEU A 117 3.74 2.91 4.00
N GLY A 118 3.43 2.84 2.69
CA GLY A 118 2.96 3.95 1.88
C GLY A 118 3.92 4.43 0.79
N ALA A 119 4.92 3.62 0.44
CA ALA A 119 5.65 3.84 -0.79
C ALA A 119 4.70 3.59 -1.98
N SER A 120 4.33 4.66 -2.70
CA SER A 120 3.15 4.71 -3.58
C SER A 120 3.39 4.24 -5.02
N VAL A 121 4.49 3.55 -5.33
CA VAL A 121 4.82 3.21 -6.72
C VAL A 121 4.09 1.95 -7.21
N ILE A 122 3.88 0.96 -6.35
CA ILE A 122 3.15 -0.28 -6.67
C ILE A 122 2.28 -0.70 -5.48
N HIS A 123 1.04 -1.10 -5.76
CA HIS A 123 0.10 -1.56 -4.75
C HIS A 123 0.27 -3.06 -4.44
N GLN A 124 0.00 -3.46 -3.21
CA GLN A 124 0.10 -4.87 -2.78
C GLN A 124 -0.76 -5.84 -3.62
N ASN A 125 -1.90 -5.38 -4.15
CA ASN A 125 -2.78 -6.21 -5.00
C ASN A 125 -2.07 -6.65 -6.29
N THR A 126 -1.16 -5.81 -6.82
CA THR A 126 -0.33 -6.14 -7.98
C THR A 126 0.77 -7.15 -7.62
N ILE A 127 1.39 -6.99 -6.44
CA ILE A 127 2.54 -7.80 -6.02
C ILE A 127 2.13 -9.22 -5.63
N LYS A 128 1.04 -9.37 -4.85
CA LYS A 128 0.61 -10.67 -4.31
C LYS A 128 0.41 -11.80 -5.33
N PRO A 129 -0.35 -11.61 -6.42
CA PRO A 129 -0.50 -12.68 -7.41
C PRO A 129 0.81 -13.05 -8.09
N LEU A 130 1.71 -12.08 -8.29
CA LEU A 130 3.02 -12.32 -8.89
C LEU A 130 3.94 -13.09 -7.96
N GLU A 131 3.95 -12.75 -6.65
CA GLU A 131 4.67 -13.50 -5.62
C GLU A 131 4.23 -14.97 -5.59
N ASN A 132 2.92 -15.23 -5.62
CA ASN A 132 2.37 -16.60 -5.56
C ASN A 132 2.87 -17.52 -6.68
N LYS A 133 3.23 -16.98 -7.84
CA LYS A 133 3.75 -17.73 -8.99
C LYS A 133 5.22 -17.42 -9.31
N ASN A 134 5.90 -16.67 -8.44
CA ASN A 134 7.29 -16.24 -8.65
C ASN A 134 7.52 -15.51 -9.98
N ILE A 135 6.52 -14.74 -10.45
CA ILE A 135 6.60 -13.97 -11.69
C ILE A 135 7.31 -12.65 -11.40
N PRO A 136 8.51 -12.39 -11.95
CA PRO A 136 9.22 -11.15 -11.72
C PRO A 136 8.45 -9.93 -12.21
N LEU A 137 8.61 -8.80 -11.48
CA LEU A 137 8.01 -7.52 -11.82
C LEU A 137 9.09 -6.47 -12.04
N SER A 138 9.13 -5.88 -13.23
CA SER A 138 9.97 -4.73 -13.56
C SER A 138 9.16 -3.44 -13.57
N ILE A 139 9.71 -2.38 -12.99
CA ILE A 139 9.16 -1.03 -13.04
C ILE A 139 10.15 -0.18 -13.85
N ARG A 140 9.73 0.31 -15.01
CA ARG A 140 10.57 1.05 -15.96
C ARG A 140 10.00 2.42 -16.27
N SER A 141 10.87 3.34 -16.65
CA SER A 141 10.49 4.71 -17.02
C SER A 141 10.12 4.84 -18.50
N PHE A 142 8.97 5.47 -18.79
CA PHE A 142 8.64 5.92 -20.14
C PHE A 142 9.55 7.05 -20.63
N ILE A 143 10.02 7.89 -19.67
CA ILE A 143 10.78 9.09 -19.97
C ILE A 143 12.23 8.71 -20.30
N ASN A 144 12.78 7.77 -19.54
CA ASN A 144 14.16 7.29 -19.68
C ASN A 144 14.18 5.78 -19.91
N THR A 145 13.89 5.37 -21.15
CA THR A 145 13.78 3.96 -21.53
C THR A 145 15.11 3.18 -21.44
N ASN A 146 16.25 3.87 -21.41
CA ASN A 146 17.57 3.26 -21.22
C ASN A 146 17.86 2.88 -19.76
N ASN A 147 17.08 3.38 -18.81
CA ASN A 147 17.21 3.03 -17.40
C ASN A 147 16.63 1.64 -17.14
N SER A 148 17.37 0.77 -16.47
CA SER A 148 16.93 -0.58 -16.12
C SER A 148 15.77 -0.60 -15.11
N GLY A 149 15.52 0.52 -14.42
CA GLY A 149 14.45 0.65 -13.43
C GLY A 149 14.67 -0.18 -12.16
N SER A 150 13.57 -0.67 -11.61
CA SER A 150 13.54 -1.54 -10.42
C SER A 150 13.04 -2.92 -10.77
N TYR A 151 13.65 -3.94 -10.16
CA TYR A 151 13.32 -5.35 -10.37
C TYR A 151 12.87 -5.99 -9.06
N ILE A 152 11.65 -6.56 -9.03
CA ILE A 152 11.06 -7.24 -7.88
C ILE A 152 11.00 -8.73 -8.16
N LYS A 153 11.66 -9.54 -7.34
CA LYS A 153 11.74 -11.00 -7.47
C LYS A 153 11.91 -11.67 -6.10
N GLU A 154 11.77 -12.99 -6.04
CA GLU A 154 11.85 -13.72 -4.78
C GLU A 154 13.25 -13.64 -4.14
N ILE A 155 14.28 -13.94 -4.89
CA ILE A 155 15.68 -13.96 -4.41
C ILE A 155 16.41 -12.70 -4.84
N VAL A 156 16.93 -11.97 -3.88
CA VAL A 156 17.79 -10.81 -4.11
C VAL A 156 19.19 -11.09 -3.56
N GLU A 157 20.16 -11.17 -4.45
CA GLU A 157 21.57 -11.44 -4.10
C GLU A 157 22.25 -10.28 -3.36
N SER A 158 21.63 -9.10 -3.36
CA SER A 158 22.20 -7.92 -2.70
C SER A 158 22.27 -8.09 -1.20
N LYS A 159 23.49 -8.16 -0.65
CA LYS A 159 23.77 -8.14 0.80
C LYS A 159 23.47 -6.77 1.43
N GLU A 160 23.37 -5.72 0.63
CA GLU A 160 23.23 -4.35 1.11
C GLU A 160 21.77 -3.88 1.07
N LYS A 161 21.14 -3.84 2.24
CA LYS A 161 19.81 -3.26 2.39
C LYS A 161 19.91 -1.74 2.35
N ILE A 162 19.22 -1.10 1.40
CA ILE A 162 19.15 0.35 1.28
C ILE A 162 18.13 0.87 2.30
N THR A 163 18.53 1.89 3.06
CA THR A 163 17.61 2.58 3.98
C THR A 163 16.53 3.30 3.16
N SER A 164 15.28 3.03 3.50
CA SER A 164 14.11 3.64 2.86
C SER A 164 13.37 4.55 3.85
N LEU A 165 12.93 5.72 3.36
CA LEU A 165 12.23 6.75 4.12
C LEU A 165 10.83 6.91 3.55
N ILE A 166 9.82 6.67 4.38
CA ILE A 166 8.41 6.85 4.01
C ILE A 166 7.82 7.94 4.92
N TYR A 167 7.33 9.00 4.30
CA TYR A 167 6.78 10.15 5.00
C TYR A 167 5.31 10.34 4.65
N LYS A 168 4.46 10.33 5.67
CA LYS A 168 3.03 10.56 5.54
C LYS A 168 2.66 11.84 6.31
N PRO A 169 2.46 12.97 5.63
CA PRO A 169 2.02 14.20 6.26
C PRO A 169 0.52 14.15 6.62
N ASN A 170 0.09 15.14 7.39
CA ASN A 170 -1.33 15.38 7.69
C ASN A 170 -2.04 14.18 8.31
N GLN A 171 -1.39 13.52 9.26
CA GLN A 171 -1.99 12.45 10.05
C GLN A 171 -2.68 13.05 11.29
N VAL A 172 -3.52 12.26 11.93
CA VAL A 172 -4.04 12.51 13.27
C VAL A 172 -3.41 11.51 14.24
N LEU A 173 -3.02 11.99 15.43
CA LEU A 173 -2.64 11.17 16.56
C LEU A 173 -3.75 11.26 17.61
N LEU A 174 -4.40 10.14 17.91
CA LEU A 174 -5.40 10.01 18.96
C LEU A 174 -4.77 9.31 20.17
N SER A 175 -5.06 9.78 21.38
CA SER A 175 -4.78 9.09 22.64
C SER A 175 -6.10 8.87 23.37
N ILE A 176 -6.44 7.62 23.59
CA ILE A 176 -7.73 7.15 24.12
C ILE A 176 -7.46 6.47 25.46
N SER A 177 -8.17 6.85 26.52
CA SER A 177 -8.06 6.27 27.85
C SER A 177 -9.44 6.07 28.47
N THR A 178 -9.54 5.13 29.41
CA THR A 178 -10.74 4.91 30.21
C THR A 178 -10.99 6.09 31.15
N ARG A 179 -12.24 6.27 31.59
CA ARG A 179 -12.63 7.38 32.47
C ARG A 179 -12.30 7.16 33.94
N ASP A 180 -12.21 5.89 34.32
CA ASP A 180 -12.05 5.41 35.68
C ASP A 180 -10.62 4.93 35.98
N TYR A 181 -9.67 5.20 35.09
CA TYR A 181 -8.29 4.70 35.17
C TYR A 181 -8.17 3.17 35.14
N SER A 182 -9.20 2.45 34.70
CA SER A 182 -9.08 1.01 34.43
C SER A 182 -8.11 0.76 33.27
N PHE A 183 -7.52 -0.44 33.24
CA PHE A 183 -6.62 -0.81 32.16
C PHE A 183 -7.38 -0.94 30.82
N ILE A 184 -6.69 -0.64 29.73
CA ILE A 184 -7.21 -0.87 28.38
C ILE A 184 -6.94 -2.32 28.00
N PHE A 185 -7.99 -3.14 28.02
CA PHE A 185 -7.99 -4.54 27.62
C PHE A 185 -8.51 -4.72 26.18
N GLU A 186 -8.48 -5.98 25.73
CA GLU A 186 -8.87 -6.39 24.36
C GLU A 186 -10.30 -5.96 24.01
N GLU A 187 -11.22 -5.98 24.96
CA GLU A 187 -12.63 -5.56 24.77
C GLU A 187 -12.73 -4.09 24.37
N HIS A 188 -12.01 -3.22 25.08
CA HIS A 188 -11.96 -1.79 24.77
C HIS A 188 -11.35 -1.56 23.36
N ILE A 189 -10.26 -2.28 23.04
CA ILE A 189 -9.60 -2.20 21.74
C ILE A 189 -10.55 -2.65 20.63
N SER A 190 -11.31 -3.72 20.84
CA SER A 190 -12.30 -4.23 19.89
C SER A 190 -13.40 -3.19 19.61
N GLU A 191 -13.96 -2.58 20.67
CA GLU A 191 -14.95 -1.49 20.54
C GLU A 191 -14.38 -0.30 19.76
N ILE A 192 -13.19 0.17 20.15
CA ILE A 192 -12.50 1.30 19.49
C ILE A 192 -12.29 1.01 18.01
N PHE A 193 -11.82 -0.18 17.64
CA PHE A 193 -11.63 -0.55 16.21
C PHE A 193 -12.95 -0.67 15.45
N SER A 194 -14.03 -1.10 16.09
CA SER A 194 -15.38 -1.08 15.50
C SER A 194 -15.80 0.33 15.12
N ILE A 195 -15.58 1.30 16.03
CA ILE A 195 -15.84 2.73 15.78
C ILE A 195 -14.94 3.25 14.64
N PHE A 196 -13.65 2.93 14.64
CA PHE A 196 -12.71 3.31 13.57
C PHE A 196 -13.17 2.81 12.20
N SER A 197 -13.57 1.55 12.11
CA SER A 197 -14.06 0.94 10.89
C SER A 197 -15.33 1.63 10.37
N LYS A 198 -16.28 1.89 11.26
CA LYS A 198 -17.56 2.53 10.92
C LYS A 198 -17.39 3.96 10.42
N ILE A 199 -16.45 4.74 10.98
CA ILE A 199 -16.25 6.15 10.63
C ILE A 199 -15.16 6.32 9.56
N GLY A 200 -14.34 5.28 9.32
CA GLY A 200 -13.37 5.25 8.22
C GLY A 200 -11.97 5.79 8.58
N LEU A 201 -11.54 5.68 9.86
CA LEU A 201 -10.15 5.97 10.22
C LEU A 201 -9.25 4.85 9.64
N LYS A 202 -8.28 5.24 8.79
CA LYS A 202 -7.23 4.31 8.33
C LYS A 202 -6.04 4.38 9.28
N VAL A 203 -5.86 3.33 10.09
CA VAL A 203 -4.78 3.24 11.08
C VAL A 203 -3.45 2.94 10.40
N HIS A 204 -2.42 3.69 10.74
CA HIS A 204 -1.05 3.49 10.26
C HIS A 204 -0.09 3.04 11.35
N LEU A 205 -0.23 3.54 12.57
CA LEU A 205 0.57 3.15 13.73
C LEU A 205 -0.35 3.07 14.94
N MET A 206 -0.11 2.09 15.80
CA MET A 206 -0.78 1.97 17.09
C MET A 206 0.22 1.58 18.17
N GLN A 207 -0.05 2.04 19.38
CA GLN A 207 0.73 1.73 20.57
C GLN A 207 -0.20 1.62 21.78
N ASN A 208 -0.13 0.52 22.48
CA ASN A 208 -0.86 0.31 23.74
C ASN A 208 0.04 0.55 24.94
N SER A 209 -0.51 1.12 25.99
CA SER A 209 0.03 1.18 27.33
C SER A 209 -1.04 0.70 28.32
N ALA A 210 -0.72 0.57 29.59
CA ALA A 210 -1.69 0.13 30.59
C ALA A 210 -2.97 0.99 30.60
N LEU A 211 -2.83 2.31 30.52
CA LEU A 211 -3.93 3.27 30.70
C LEU A 211 -4.35 4.00 29.42
N SER A 212 -3.66 3.80 28.31
CA SER A 212 -3.96 4.52 27.07
C SER A 212 -3.67 3.70 25.81
N PHE A 213 -4.51 3.88 24.81
CA PHE A 213 -4.35 3.38 23.45
C PHE A 213 -4.11 4.55 22.52
N SER A 214 -2.93 4.62 21.93
CA SER A 214 -2.52 5.68 21.02
C SER A 214 -2.56 5.18 19.58
N VAL A 215 -3.17 5.94 18.68
CA VAL A 215 -3.33 5.59 17.28
C VAL A 215 -2.98 6.77 16.38
N CYS A 216 -2.07 6.55 15.43
CA CYS A 216 -1.79 7.50 14.36
C CYS A 216 -2.40 6.97 13.05
N GLY A 217 -3.14 7.82 12.35
CA GLY A 217 -3.83 7.43 11.13
C GLY A 217 -4.27 8.62 10.28
N ILE A 218 -5.03 8.33 9.23
CA ILE A 218 -5.59 9.35 8.34
C ILE A 218 -7.12 9.28 8.32
N ILE A 219 -7.74 10.44 8.41
CA ILE A 219 -9.19 10.63 8.36
C ILE A 219 -9.50 12.03 7.84
N SER A 220 -10.67 12.24 7.24
CA SER A 220 -11.10 13.59 6.87
C SER A 220 -11.41 14.44 8.10
N ASN A 221 -11.22 15.76 8.01
CA ASN A 221 -11.50 16.67 9.13
C ASN A 221 -12.95 16.55 9.64
N LYS A 222 -13.91 16.39 8.71
CA LYS A 222 -15.33 16.20 9.07
C LYS A 222 -15.54 14.91 9.86
N SER A 223 -14.95 13.81 9.39
CA SER A 223 -15.05 12.51 10.05
C SER A 223 -14.28 12.46 11.38
N LEU A 224 -13.21 13.25 11.54
CA LEU A 224 -12.45 13.33 12.79
C LEU A 224 -13.31 13.87 13.93
N LEU A 225 -14.09 14.91 13.69
CA LEU A 225 -14.98 15.47 14.72
C LEU A 225 -16.05 14.44 15.15
N ILE A 226 -16.60 13.72 14.18
CA ILE A 226 -17.56 12.64 14.45
C ILE A 226 -16.91 11.51 15.25
N LEU A 227 -15.69 11.12 14.87
CA LEU A 227 -14.93 10.08 15.55
C LEU A 227 -14.65 10.43 17.01
N VAL A 228 -14.16 11.66 17.25
CA VAL A 228 -13.85 12.14 18.60
C VAL A 228 -15.12 12.16 19.45
N ALA A 229 -16.23 12.70 18.93
CA ALA A 229 -17.50 12.74 19.63
C ALA A 229 -18.05 11.34 19.97
N GLU A 230 -17.93 10.37 19.07
CA GLU A 230 -18.37 8.99 19.30
C GLU A 230 -17.52 8.30 20.37
N LEU A 231 -16.20 8.41 20.29
CA LEU A 231 -15.29 7.85 21.28
C LEU A 231 -15.47 8.52 22.65
N GLN A 232 -15.74 9.81 22.71
CA GLN A 232 -15.94 10.55 23.96
C GLN A 232 -17.20 10.15 24.72
N LYS A 233 -18.08 9.34 24.18
CA LYS A 233 -19.20 8.76 24.94
C LYS A 233 -18.70 7.85 26.06
N ASN A 234 -17.67 7.02 25.79
CA ASN A 234 -17.16 5.99 26.70
C ASN A 234 -15.74 6.27 27.19
N TYR A 235 -14.95 7.10 26.50
CA TYR A 235 -13.52 7.28 26.74
C TYR A 235 -13.15 8.75 26.96
N ILE A 236 -11.97 8.99 27.53
CA ILE A 236 -11.28 10.27 27.47
C ILE A 236 -10.44 10.27 26.20
N VAL A 237 -10.63 11.26 25.31
CA VAL A 237 -9.94 11.35 24.03
C VAL A 237 -9.18 12.66 23.94
N LYS A 238 -7.86 12.56 23.72
CA LYS A 238 -6.99 13.66 23.35
C LYS A 238 -6.49 13.43 21.93
N TYR A 239 -6.27 14.47 21.15
CA TYR A 239 -5.73 14.32 19.81
C TYR A 239 -4.85 15.50 19.38
N ASN A 240 -3.94 15.20 18.45
CA ASN A 240 -3.18 16.16 17.68
C ASN A 240 -3.53 15.94 16.20
N ASP A 241 -4.00 16.98 15.53
CA ASP A 241 -4.16 16.98 14.08
C ASP A 241 -2.87 17.43 13.38
N LYS A 242 -2.79 17.23 12.06
CA LYS A 242 -1.66 17.65 11.22
C LYS A 242 -0.29 17.17 11.69
N VAL A 243 -0.23 16.04 12.38
CA VAL A 243 1.03 15.38 12.70
C VAL A 243 1.57 14.64 11.49
N ASN A 244 2.86 14.32 11.50
CA ASN A 244 3.53 13.63 10.40
C ASN A 244 4.02 12.26 10.87
N LEU A 245 3.85 11.24 10.05
CA LEU A 245 4.39 9.90 10.33
C LEU A 245 5.61 9.66 9.43
N LEU A 246 6.79 9.59 10.03
CA LEU A 246 8.03 9.17 9.39
C LEU A 246 8.28 7.70 9.70
N THR A 247 8.49 6.88 8.67
CA THR A 247 8.95 5.51 8.80
C THR A 247 10.32 5.37 8.13
N ILE A 248 11.29 4.85 8.86
CA ILE A 248 12.64 4.55 8.38
C ILE A 248 12.79 3.03 8.39
N ARG A 249 12.95 2.45 7.21
CA ARG A 249 13.13 1.01 7.04
C ARG A 249 14.57 0.67 6.66
N ASN A 250 15.06 -0.47 7.13
CA ASN A 250 16.45 -0.90 6.95
C ASN A 250 17.45 0.17 7.39
N PHE A 251 17.18 0.79 8.53
CA PHE A 251 18.05 1.83 9.07
C PHE A 251 19.42 1.28 9.43
N LYS A 252 20.48 2.00 9.00
CA LYS A 252 21.87 1.73 9.40
C LYS A 252 22.23 2.55 10.65
N ASN A 253 21.78 3.81 10.68
CA ASN A 253 21.96 4.75 11.80
C ASN A 253 20.61 5.27 12.26
N LEU A 254 20.48 5.61 13.54
CA LEU A 254 19.22 6.06 14.18
C LEU A 254 18.94 7.56 13.95
N GLU A 255 19.52 8.18 12.94
CA GLU A 255 19.36 9.61 12.75
C GLU A 255 18.10 9.94 11.96
N ILE A 256 17.25 10.79 12.55
CA ILE A 256 16.17 11.46 11.83
C ILE A 256 16.82 12.37 10.76
N PRO A 257 16.29 12.38 9.52
CA PRO A 257 16.76 13.30 8.49
C PRO A 257 16.84 14.74 8.99
N LYS A 258 17.90 15.46 8.60
CA LYS A 258 18.14 16.86 9.08
C LYS A 258 16.94 17.78 8.87
N SER A 259 16.20 17.57 7.78
CA SER A 259 14.97 18.34 7.47
C SER A 259 13.83 18.16 8.50
N LEU A 260 13.90 17.12 9.33
CA LEU A 260 12.85 16.78 10.32
C LEU A 260 13.36 16.81 11.76
N LYS A 261 14.65 17.15 11.98
CA LYS A 261 15.28 17.15 13.33
C LYS A 261 14.66 18.12 14.34
N ASN A 262 14.04 19.19 13.86
CA ASN A 262 13.47 20.25 14.74
C ASN A 262 11.99 19.97 15.10
N GLN A 263 11.40 18.86 14.65
CA GLN A 263 10.03 18.51 15.01
C GLN A 263 9.98 17.77 16.34
N GLU A 264 8.94 18.05 17.12
CA GLU A 264 8.68 17.35 18.38
C GLU A 264 8.30 15.88 18.11
N ILE A 265 8.95 14.94 18.79
CA ILE A 265 8.63 13.52 18.70
C ILE A 265 7.54 13.21 19.72
N LEU A 266 6.32 12.92 19.24
CA LEU A 266 5.20 12.51 20.08
C LEU A 266 5.20 11.01 20.38
N ILE A 267 5.53 10.19 19.40
CA ILE A 267 5.67 8.72 19.53
C ILE A 267 6.89 8.25 18.75
N GLN A 268 7.62 7.31 19.35
CA GLN A 268 8.67 6.54 18.69
C GLN A 268 8.39 5.05 18.87
N GLN A 269 8.35 4.31 17.76
CA GLN A 269 8.21 2.85 17.75
C GLN A 269 9.37 2.23 16.97
N ARG A 270 10.03 1.21 17.53
CA ARG A 270 11.18 0.57 16.93
C ARG A 270 11.02 -0.94 16.88
N SER A 271 11.35 -1.53 15.74
CA SER A 271 11.55 -2.96 15.53
C SER A 271 12.99 -3.23 15.08
N ARG A 272 13.31 -4.48 14.72
CA ARG A 272 14.67 -4.85 14.26
C ARG A 272 15.11 -4.10 13.00
N THR A 273 14.18 -3.80 12.08
CA THR A 273 14.48 -3.23 10.75
C THR A 273 13.77 -1.92 10.48
N THR A 274 12.84 -1.53 11.33
CA THR A 274 11.96 -0.38 11.08
C THR A 274 11.86 0.49 12.32
N ILE A 275 12.00 1.79 12.14
CA ILE A 275 11.71 2.78 13.17
C ILE A 275 10.67 3.76 12.64
N ARG A 276 9.74 4.17 13.49
CA ARG A 276 8.62 5.03 13.16
C ARG A 276 8.53 6.16 14.17
N TYR A 277 8.35 7.37 13.66
CA TYR A 277 8.19 8.58 14.46
C TYR A 277 6.88 9.26 14.10
N VAL A 278 6.09 9.62 15.11
CA VAL A 278 5.00 10.58 14.96
C VAL A 278 5.56 11.94 15.38
N LEU A 279 5.59 12.88 14.44
CA LEU A 279 6.24 14.18 14.55
C LEU A 279 5.21 15.30 14.49
N LYS A 280 5.41 16.35 15.30
CA LYS A 280 4.60 17.56 15.32
C LYS A 280 5.41 18.79 14.94
#